data_abac6571cc59e7f7d4c593c54c751f78
#
_entry.id   abac6571cc59e7f7d4c593c54c751f78
#
_cell.length_a   1.000
_cell.length_b   1.000
_cell.length_c   1.000
_cell.angle_alpha   90.00
_cell.angle_beta   90.00
_cell.angle_gamma   90.00
#
_symmetry.space_group_name_H-M   'P 1'
#
loop_
_entity.id
_entity.type
_entity.pdbx_description
1 polymer ?
#
loop_
_entity_poly.entity_id
_entity_poly.type
_entity_poly.pdbx_seq_one_letter_code
_entity_poly.pdbx_strand_id
1 'polypeptide(L)'
;MKRLLLFALASIFLGIIYVIGWSSFFTISSVTIETTDPKNVVLIESELGSAGLTLQVGKPLARINSRAIERSLKEQPWIGEVNLERDWIGGEVRLFVRERIPRFILEDSLPLPGGSQLLAGQNELFMTDDGTLFELPGDLAAEYQQLPAIEIQSESATDRNEAARLFSVVNERFPTNKVIVTSISTFITESRVPLKPGVESDPQDGSDRGATAARSLRISWGGYNEIDAKVLVVEELMKLKANREVSQIDVSNPRLPIVSR
;
A
#
# COMPACT_ATOMS: atom_id res chain seq x y z
N MET A 1 -23.83 18.75 -58.63
CA MET A 1 -22.43 18.75 -58.17
C MET A 1 -22.27 18.59 -56.66
N LYS A 2 -22.89 19.43 -55.79
CA LYS A 2 -22.73 19.35 -54.31
C LYS A 2 -23.11 17.97 -53.69
N ARG A 3 -24.18 17.32 -54.15
CA ARG A 3 -24.63 16.00 -53.67
C ARG A 3 -23.66 14.86 -54.03
N LEU A 4 -23.07 14.90 -55.23
CA LEU A 4 -22.08 13.94 -55.67
C LEU A 4 -20.78 14.06 -54.87
N LEU A 5 -20.36 15.27 -54.56
CA LEU A 5 -19.20 15.55 -53.71
C LEU A 5 -19.40 15.02 -52.28
N LEU A 6 -20.59 15.20 -51.69
CA LEU A 6 -20.95 14.67 -50.40
C LEU A 6 -20.94 13.13 -50.37
N PHE A 7 -21.46 12.46 -51.40
CA PHE A 7 -21.39 10.99 -51.51
C PHE A 7 -19.96 10.48 -51.63
N ALA A 8 -19.12 11.16 -52.42
CA ALA A 8 -17.69 10.79 -52.54
C ALA A 8 -16.95 10.95 -51.20
N LEU A 9 -17.16 12.06 -50.49
CA LEU A 9 -16.60 12.28 -49.14
C LEU A 9 -17.09 11.24 -48.14
N ALA A 10 -18.35 10.90 -48.13
CA ALA A 10 -18.90 9.89 -47.26
C ALA A 10 -18.32 8.48 -47.57
N SER A 11 -18.16 8.15 -48.84
CA SER A 11 -17.55 6.86 -49.26
C SER A 11 -16.09 6.76 -48.85
N ILE A 12 -15.31 7.85 -48.99
CA ILE A 12 -13.91 7.90 -48.54
C ILE A 12 -13.86 7.75 -47.02
N PHE A 13 -14.74 8.42 -46.27
CA PHE A 13 -14.80 8.35 -44.81
C PHE A 13 -15.14 6.95 -44.34
N LEU A 14 -16.12 6.29 -44.96
CA LEU A 14 -16.47 4.90 -44.67
C LEU A 14 -15.31 3.93 -45.01
N GLY A 15 -14.59 4.17 -46.11
CA GLY A 15 -13.40 3.43 -46.46
C GLY A 15 -12.29 3.55 -45.42
N ILE A 16 -12.05 4.74 -44.89
CA ILE A 16 -11.09 5.00 -43.81
C ILE A 16 -11.51 4.25 -42.55
N ILE A 17 -12.77 4.36 -42.15
CA ILE A 17 -13.28 3.62 -40.96
C ILE A 17 -13.10 2.12 -41.15
N TYR A 18 -13.38 1.58 -42.33
CA TYR A 18 -13.20 0.17 -42.62
C TYR A 18 -11.72 -0.24 -42.49
N VAL A 19 -10.80 0.53 -43.08
CA VAL A 19 -9.36 0.26 -42.98
C VAL A 19 -8.87 0.29 -41.53
N ILE A 20 -9.27 1.27 -40.76
CA ILE A 20 -8.85 1.39 -39.36
C ILE A 20 -9.43 0.24 -38.51
N GLY A 21 -10.68 -0.16 -38.72
CA GLY A 21 -11.41 -1.09 -37.85
C GLY A 21 -11.26 -2.56 -38.23
N TRP A 22 -10.96 -2.88 -39.51
CA TRP A 22 -11.00 -4.25 -40.01
C TRP A 22 -9.77 -4.66 -40.82
N SER A 23 -8.92 -3.72 -41.20
CA SER A 23 -7.71 -4.03 -41.95
C SER A 23 -6.61 -4.58 -41.04
N SER A 24 -5.82 -5.49 -41.57
CA SER A 24 -4.62 -6.01 -40.91
C SER A 24 -3.49 -4.99 -40.74
N PHE A 25 -3.64 -3.78 -41.29
CA PHE A 25 -2.63 -2.72 -41.15
C PHE A 25 -2.56 -2.13 -39.72
N PHE A 26 -3.66 -2.13 -38.98
CA PHE A 26 -3.73 -1.59 -37.63
C PHE A 26 -4.09 -2.70 -36.62
N THR A 27 -3.30 -3.75 -36.59
CA THR A 27 -3.44 -4.87 -35.66
C THR A 27 -2.38 -4.80 -34.56
N ILE A 28 -2.66 -5.43 -33.44
CA ILE A 28 -1.71 -5.59 -32.35
C ILE A 28 -0.56 -6.48 -32.84
N SER A 29 0.65 -5.97 -32.85
CA SER A 29 1.90 -6.69 -33.16
C SER A 29 2.55 -7.21 -31.87
N SER A 30 2.47 -6.45 -30.79
CA SER A 30 3.02 -6.81 -29.48
C SER A 30 2.20 -6.21 -28.34
N VAL A 31 2.20 -6.90 -27.21
CA VAL A 31 1.60 -6.43 -25.96
C VAL A 31 2.69 -6.45 -24.90
N THR A 32 2.88 -5.32 -24.25
CA THR A 32 3.81 -5.16 -23.12
C THR A 32 3.02 -4.74 -21.89
N ILE A 33 3.14 -5.51 -20.81
CA ILE A 33 2.56 -5.16 -19.50
C ILE A 33 3.71 -4.77 -18.59
N GLU A 34 3.73 -3.51 -18.17
CA GLU A 34 4.71 -2.97 -17.25
C GLU A 34 4.08 -2.82 -15.87
N THR A 35 4.67 -3.45 -14.89
CA THR A 35 4.21 -3.52 -13.50
C THR A 35 5.33 -3.12 -12.55
N THR A 36 5.00 -2.79 -11.31
CA THR A 36 6.00 -2.50 -10.28
C THR A 36 6.80 -3.77 -9.94
N ASP A 37 6.14 -4.92 -9.82
CA ASP A 37 6.78 -6.23 -9.68
C ASP A 37 6.43 -7.13 -10.89
N PRO A 38 7.42 -7.58 -11.67
CA PRO A 38 7.19 -8.44 -12.84
C PRO A 38 6.41 -9.74 -12.57
N LYS A 39 6.41 -10.23 -11.32
CA LYS A 39 5.63 -11.42 -10.93
C LYS A 39 4.13 -11.19 -11.08
N ASN A 40 3.67 -9.94 -10.93
CA ASN A 40 2.26 -9.59 -10.95
C ASN A 40 1.64 -9.57 -12.37
N VAL A 41 2.46 -9.67 -13.41
CA VAL A 41 1.98 -9.73 -14.82
C VAL A 41 0.96 -10.85 -14.99
N VAL A 42 1.23 -12.03 -14.44
CA VAL A 42 0.33 -13.21 -14.55
C VAL A 42 -1.01 -12.95 -13.88
N LEU A 43 -1.02 -12.28 -12.73
CA LEU A 43 -2.26 -11.92 -12.03
C LEU A 43 -3.07 -10.90 -12.85
N ILE A 44 -2.41 -9.88 -13.40
CA ILE A 44 -3.06 -8.87 -14.24
C ILE A 44 -3.66 -9.51 -15.51
N GLU A 45 -2.94 -10.41 -16.15
CA GLU A 45 -3.44 -11.16 -17.32
C GLU A 45 -4.65 -12.03 -16.95
N SER A 46 -4.63 -12.67 -15.78
CA SER A 46 -5.74 -13.46 -15.27
C SER A 46 -6.98 -12.60 -15.01
N GLU A 47 -6.81 -11.42 -14.41
CA GLU A 47 -7.89 -10.46 -14.17
C GLU A 47 -8.50 -9.96 -15.47
N LEU A 48 -7.68 -9.59 -16.44
CA LEU A 48 -8.14 -9.21 -17.77
C LEU A 48 -8.86 -10.36 -18.49
N GLY A 49 -8.35 -11.58 -18.32
CA GLY A 49 -8.96 -12.78 -18.86
C GLY A 49 -10.34 -13.06 -18.28
N SER A 50 -10.50 -12.94 -16.96
CA SER A 50 -11.78 -13.15 -16.26
C SER A 50 -12.83 -12.12 -16.67
N ALA A 51 -12.41 -10.88 -16.94
CA ALA A 51 -13.27 -9.81 -17.44
C ALA A 51 -13.55 -9.88 -18.96
N GLY A 52 -12.96 -10.84 -19.68
CA GLY A 52 -13.10 -10.96 -21.13
C GLY A 52 -12.39 -9.86 -21.94
N LEU A 53 -11.43 -9.15 -21.31
CA LEU A 53 -10.74 -7.99 -21.87
C LEU A 53 -9.31 -8.32 -22.36
N THR A 54 -9.10 -9.53 -22.86
CA THR A 54 -7.78 -10.01 -23.28
C THR A 54 -7.20 -9.18 -24.43
N LEU A 55 -5.94 -8.79 -24.26
CA LEU A 55 -5.10 -8.18 -25.30
C LEU A 55 -4.44 -9.30 -26.11
N GLN A 56 -4.82 -9.45 -27.37
CA GLN A 56 -4.30 -10.52 -28.23
C GLN A 56 -3.65 -9.97 -29.49
N VAL A 57 -2.45 -10.45 -29.81
CA VAL A 57 -1.76 -10.16 -31.06
C VAL A 57 -2.64 -10.54 -32.24
N GLY A 58 -2.65 -9.72 -33.29
CA GLY A 58 -3.47 -9.90 -34.47
C GLY A 58 -4.87 -9.29 -34.41
N LYS A 59 -5.35 -8.84 -33.26
CA LYS A 59 -6.64 -8.13 -33.16
C LYS A 59 -6.47 -6.64 -33.54
N PRO A 60 -7.52 -6.00 -34.12
CA PRO A 60 -7.46 -4.59 -34.49
C PRO A 60 -7.31 -3.70 -33.25
N LEU A 61 -6.35 -2.77 -33.28
CA LEU A 61 -6.10 -1.77 -32.24
C LEU A 61 -7.34 -0.91 -31.92
N ALA A 62 -8.14 -0.60 -32.94
CA ALA A 62 -9.37 0.18 -32.80
C ALA A 62 -10.43 -0.49 -31.91
N ARG A 63 -10.37 -1.82 -31.75
CA ARG A 63 -11.33 -2.59 -30.94
C ARG A 63 -10.93 -2.75 -29.48
N ILE A 64 -9.74 -2.27 -29.11
CA ILE A 64 -9.33 -2.26 -27.70
C ILE A 64 -10.20 -1.24 -26.95
N ASN A 65 -10.93 -1.70 -25.95
CA ASN A 65 -11.66 -0.83 -25.06
C ASN A 65 -10.78 -0.45 -23.83
N SER A 66 -9.89 0.54 -24.03
CA SER A 66 -8.97 0.98 -22.97
C SER A 66 -9.71 1.40 -21.70
N ARG A 67 -10.85 2.09 -21.83
CA ARG A 67 -11.64 2.50 -20.66
C ARG A 67 -12.19 1.31 -19.86
N ALA A 68 -12.57 0.23 -20.54
CA ALA A 68 -13.05 -0.97 -19.85
C ALA A 68 -11.90 -1.68 -19.15
N ILE A 69 -10.73 -1.78 -19.79
CA ILE A 69 -9.51 -2.35 -19.20
C ILE A 69 -9.09 -1.57 -17.96
N GLU A 70 -8.94 -0.24 -18.09
CA GLU A 70 -8.57 0.62 -16.97
C GLU A 70 -9.57 0.55 -15.82
N ARG A 71 -10.87 0.51 -16.12
CA ARG A 71 -11.90 0.40 -15.10
C ARG A 71 -11.84 -0.95 -14.38
N SER A 72 -11.79 -2.05 -15.13
CA SER A 72 -11.73 -3.41 -14.57
C SER A 72 -10.53 -3.59 -13.65
N LEU A 73 -9.37 -3.10 -14.05
CA LEU A 73 -8.17 -3.18 -13.22
C LEU A 73 -8.24 -2.24 -12.00
N LYS A 74 -8.81 -1.05 -12.14
CA LYS A 74 -9.00 -0.12 -11.00
C LYS A 74 -10.05 -0.59 -9.98
N GLU A 75 -10.92 -1.53 -10.35
CA GLU A 75 -11.83 -2.20 -9.42
C GLU A 75 -11.08 -3.12 -8.45
N GLN A 76 -9.84 -3.53 -8.80
CA GLN A 76 -8.99 -4.30 -7.91
C GLN A 76 -8.38 -3.40 -6.81
N PRO A 77 -8.61 -3.70 -5.50
CA PRO A 77 -8.18 -2.82 -4.41
C PRO A 77 -6.67 -2.59 -4.36
N TRP A 78 -5.87 -3.57 -4.78
CA TRP A 78 -4.41 -3.53 -4.76
C TRP A 78 -3.78 -2.77 -5.94
N ILE A 79 -4.57 -2.36 -6.94
CA ILE A 79 -4.11 -1.57 -8.07
C ILE A 79 -4.31 -0.08 -7.79
N GLY A 80 -3.25 0.70 -7.88
CA GLY A 80 -3.27 2.15 -7.68
C GLY A 80 -3.55 2.92 -8.95
N GLU A 81 -2.74 2.70 -9.98
CA GLU A 81 -2.84 3.43 -11.24
C GLU A 81 -2.78 2.48 -12.43
N VAL A 82 -3.54 2.79 -13.46
CA VAL A 82 -3.56 2.05 -14.73
C VAL A 82 -3.57 3.05 -15.86
N ASN A 83 -2.71 2.85 -16.84
CA ASN A 83 -2.66 3.60 -18.09
C ASN A 83 -2.43 2.66 -19.26
N LEU A 84 -3.19 2.80 -20.33
CA LEU A 84 -3.03 2.00 -21.55
C LEU A 84 -2.67 2.90 -22.74
N GLU A 85 -1.51 2.66 -23.32
CA GLU A 85 -1.02 3.35 -24.48
C GLU A 85 -1.08 2.45 -25.72
N ARG A 86 -1.34 3.06 -26.87
CA ARG A 86 -1.40 2.35 -28.18
C ARG A 86 -0.53 3.09 -29.19
N ASP A 87 0.44 2.37 -29.74
CA ASP A 87 1.16 2.83 -30.92
C ASP A 87 0.43 2.33 -32.17
N TRP A 88 -0.26 3.24 -32.84
CA TRP A 88 -1.05 2.96 -34.03
C TRP A 88 -0.19 2.57 -35.24
N ILE A 89 1.05 3.02 -35.27
CA ILE A 89 1.98 2.76 -36.43
C ILE A 89 2.76 1.48 -36.17
N GLY A 90 3.34 1.34 -34.98
CA GLY A 90 4.10 0.15 -34.57
C GLY A 90 3.25 -1.06 -34.22
N GLY A 91 1.95 -0.86 -33.97
CA GLY A 91 1.05 -1.94 -33.54
C GLY A 91 1.28 -2.37 -32.08
N GLU A 92 2.02 -1.59 -31.29
CA GLU A 92 2.33 -1.94 -29.91
C GLU A 92 1.24 -1.43 -28.95
N VAL A 93 0.91 -2.29 -27.99
CA VAL A 93 0.04 -1.93 -26.85
C VAL A 93 0.85 -2.04 -25.58
N ARG A 94 0.95 -0.94 -24.83
CA ARG A 94 1.63 -0.89 -23.52
C ARG A 94 0.59 -0.65 -22.45
N LEU A 95 0.53 -1.56 -21.49
CA LEU A 95 -0.32 -1.45 -20.31
C LEU A 95 0.59 -1.20 -19.10
N PHE A 96 0.51 0.00 -18.55
CA PHE A 96 1.20 0.38 -17.31
C PHE A 96 0.29 0.15 -16.14
N VAL A 97 0.71 -0.66 -15.19
CA VAL A 97 -0.02 -0.93 -13.95
C VAL A 97 0.91 -0.63 -12.78
N ARG A 98 0.48 0.27 -11.91
CA ARG A 98 1.18 0.56 -10.66
C ARG A 98 0.38 -0.01 -9.50
N GLU A 99 0.96 -0.98 -8.83
CA GLU A 99 0.38 -1.58 -7.64
C GLU A 99 0.54 -0.67 -6.41
N ARG A 100 -0.36 -0.83 -5.44
CA ARG A 100 -0.20 -0.22 -4.12
C ARG A 100 0.85 -0.99 -3.33
N ILE A 101 1.77 -0.27 -2.71
CA ILE A 101 2.84 -0.86 -1.89
C ILE A 101 2.35 -0.90 -0.45
N PRO A 102 2.17 -2.10 0.15
CA PRO A 102 1.79 -2.23 1.55
C PRO A 102 2.95 -1.77 2.46
N ARG A 103 2.59 -1.05 3.52
CA ARG A 103 3.51 -0.59 4.56
C ARG A 103 3.16 -1.11 5.92
N PHE A 104 1.89 -1.46 6.13
CA PHE A 104 1.37 -1.97 7.40
C PHE A 104 0.37 -3.07 7.14
N ILE A 105 0.29 -3.99 8.11
CA ILE A 105 -0.81 -4.95 8.24
C ILE A 105 -1.81 -4.37 9.23
N LEU A 106 -3.09 -4.40 8.89
CA LEU A 106 -4.15 -3.94 9.78
C LEU A 106 -4.51 -5.04 10.77
N GLU A 107 -4.34 -4.77 12.07
CA GLU A 107 -4.79 -5.63 13.17
C GLU A 107 -6.00 -5.03 13.86
N ASP A 108 -6.94 -5.88 14.28
CA ASP A 108 -8.08 -5.57 15.17
C ASP A 108 -8.67 -4.16 15.02
N SER A 109 -9.23 -3.87 13.86
CA SER A 109 -9.87 -2.58 13.60
C SER A 109 -11.33 -2.61 13.96
N LEU A 110 -11.83 -1.50 14.49
CA LEU A 110 -13.27 -1.26 14.56
C LEU A 110 -13.87 -1.31 13.16
N PRO A 111 -15.17 -1.68 13.01
CA PRO A 111 -15.82 -1.65 11.71
C PRO A 111 -15.65 -0.27 11.07
N LEU A 112 -15.00 -0.24 9.92
CA LEU A 112 -14.74 0.99 9.18
C LEU A 112 -16.07 1.65 8.73
N PRO A 113 -16.18 2.98 8.79
CA PRO A 113 -17.38 3.67 8.37
C PRO A 113 -17.62 3.48 6.87
N GLY A 114 -18.86 3.21 6.51
CA GLY A 114 -19.27 3.02 5.12
C GLY A 114 -19.87 1.65 4.83
N GLY A 115 -20.10 0.81 5.85
CA GLY A 115 -20.84 -0.45 5.66
C GLY A 115 -20.16 -1.49 4.78
N SER A 116 -18.93 -1.25 4.37
CA SER A 116 -18.07 -2.34 3.94
C SER A 116 -17.80 -3.15 5.20
N GLN A 117 -18.69 -4.11 5.47
CA GLN A 117 -18.28 -5.32 6.15
C GLN A 117 -17.19 -5.90 5.25
N LEU A 118 -15.98 -5.38 5.43
CA LEU A 118 -14.79 -6.12 5.09
C LEU A 118 -14.99 -7.39 5.88
N LEU A 119 -15.39 -8.43 5.15
CA LEU A 119 -15.79 -9.71 5.69
C LEU A 119 -14.66 -10.14 6.61
N ALA A 120 -14.88 -9.96 7.90
CA ALA A 120 -14.07 -10.52 8.95
C ALA A 120 -14.02 -12.02 8.69
N GLY A 121 -13.09 -12.47 7.88
CA GLY A 121 -13.10 -13.87 7.59
C GLY A 121 -12.05 -14.42 6.64
N GLN A 122 -11.46 -13.68 5.70
CA GLN A 122 -10.53 -14.33 4.79
C GLN A 122 -9.40 -13.47 4.20
N ASN A 123 -9.50 -12.15 4.14
CA ASN A 123 -8.45 -11.34 3.54
C ASN A 123 -7.83 -10.38 4.56
N GLU A 124 -6.52 -10.39 4.64
CA GLU A 124 -5.78 -9.41 5.43
C GLU A 124 -5.86 -8.04 4.77
N LEU A 125 -6.07 -7.01 5.59
CA LEU A 125 -6.06 -5.62 5.15
C LEU A 125 -4.67 -5.03 5.31
N PHE A 126 -4.30 -4.26 4.32
CA PHE A 126 -3.03 -3.54 4.28
C PHE A 126 -3.26 -2.04 4.21
N MET A 127 -2.27 -1.27 4.61
CA MET A 127 -2.28 0.18 4.49
C MET A 127 -0.98 0.65 3.82
N THR A 128 -1.13 1.62 2.91
CA THR A 128 -0.02 2.33 2.26
C THR A 128 0.57 3.41 3.18
N ASP A 129 1.65 4.06 2.73
CA ASP A 129 2.28 5.20 3.40
C ASP A 129 1.42 6.48 3.39
N ASP A 130 0.42 6.57 2.52
CA ASP A 130 -0.56 7.67 2.48
C ASP A 130 -1.84 7.38 3.28
N GLY A 131 -1.89 6.23 3.99
CA GLY A 131 -3.03 5.84 4.82
C GLY A 131 -4.20 5.21 4.03
N THR A 132 -4.00 4.84 2.77
CA THR A 132 -5.01 4.14 1.98
C THR A 132 -5.07 2.67 2.39
N LEU A 133 -6.29 2.20 2.69
CA LEU A 133 -6.53 0.79 3.03
C LEU A 133 -6.88 -0.01 1.77
N PHE A 134 -6.38 -1.23 1.67
CA PHE A 134 -6.66 -2.13 0.55
C PHE A 134 -6.42 -3.59 0.92
N GLU A 135 -6.99 -4.49 0.11
CA GLU A 135 -6.78 -5.94 0.21
C GLU A 135 -5.78 -6.39 -0.85
N LEU A 136 -4.95 -7.37 -0.51
CA LEU A 136 -4.08 -8.08 -1.45
C LEU A 136 -4.67 -9.45 -1.78
N PRO A 137 -4.47 -9.97 -3.00
CA PRO A 137 -4.68 -11.38 -3.30
C PRO A 137 -3.85 -12.26 -2.33
N GLY A 138 -4.41 -13.40 -1.92
CA GLY A 138 -3.80 -14.24 -0.87
C GLY A 138 -2.35 -14.64 -1.14
N ASP A 139 -2.00 -14.90 -2.40
CA ASP A 139 -0.64 -15.25 -2.80
C ASP A 139 0.34 -14.08 -2.59
N LEU A 140 -0.10 -12.84 -2.81
CA LEU A 140 0.70 -11.64 -2.57
C LEU A 140 0.74 -11.29 -1.08
N ALA A 141 -0.36 -11.46 -0.35
CA ALA A 141 -0.44 -11.16 1.08
C ALA A 141 0.61 -11.92 1.89
N ALA A 142 0.91 -13.16 1.51
CA ALA A 142 1.92 -14.00 2.17
C ALA A 142 3.34 -13.40 2.16
N GLU A 143 3.68 -12.57 1.17
CA GLU A 143 5.00 -11.93 1.08
C GLU A 143 5.18 -10.80 2.11
N TYR A 144 4.08 -10.26 2.64
CA TYR A 144 4.06 -9.06 3.49
C TYR A 144 3.81 -9.31 4.97
N GLN A 145 3.86 -10.58 5.44
CA GLN A 145 3.60 -10.97 6.83
C GLN A 145 4.55 -10.36 7.88
N GLN A 146 5.67 -9.78 7.44
CA GLN A 146 6.67 -9.18 8.34
C GLN A 146 6.52 -7.66 8.48
N LEU A 147 5.53 -7.07 7.84
CA LEU A 147 5.28 -5.64 7.96
C LEU A 147 4.85 -5.28 9.41
N PRO A 148 5.12 -4.03 9.84
CA PRO A 148 4.62 -3.56 11.11
C PRO A 148 3.09 -3.57 11.13
N ALA A 149 2.54 -3.89 12.29
CA ALA A 149 1.10 -3.87 12.50
C ALA A 149 0.58 -2.45 12.71
N ILE A 150 -0.64 -2.18 12.26
CA ILE A 150 -1.37 -0.97 12.61
C ILE A 150 -2.76 -1.34 13.12
N GLU A 151 -3.12 -0.79 14.28
CA GLU A 151 -4.44 -0.89 14.88
C GLU A 151 -5.12 0.48 14.77
N ILE A 152 -6.29 0.53 14.13
CA ILE A 152 -6.98 1.79 13.86
C ILE A 152 -8.33 1.78 14.54
N GLN A 153 -8.52 2.67 15.53
CA GLN A 153 -9.78 2.90 16.22
C GLN A 153 -10.42 4.23 15.78
N SER A 154 -9.76 5.02 14.92
CA SER A 154 -10.27 6.26 14.36
C SER A 154 -10.82 6.04 12.95
N GLU A 155 -11.94 6.69 12.66
CA GLU A 155 -12.55 6.69 11.32
C GLU A 155 -11.87 7.68 10.35
N SER A 156 -11.01 8.54 10.85
CA SER A 156 -10.41 9.65 10.11
C SER A 156 -9.32 9.16 9.14
N ALA A 157 -9.46 9.50 7.85
CA ALA A 157 -8.40 9.29 6.87
C ALA A 157 -7.15 10.13 7.18
N THR A 158 -7.34 11.29 7.82
CA THR A 158 -6.23 12.15 8.25
C THR A 158 -5.40 11.44 9.31
N ASP A 159 -6.03 10.80 10.29
CA ASP A 159 -5.32 10.08 11.35
C ASP A 159 -4.51 8.91 10.79
N ARG A 160 -5.02 8.21 9.77
CA ARG A 160 -4.28 7.14 9.10
C ARG A 160 -3.01 7.66 8.40
N ASN A 161 -3.14 8.78 7.70
CA ASN A 161 -2.01 9.42 7.03
C ASN A 161 -0.97 9.93 8.06
N GLU A 162 -1.44 10.55 9.15
CA GLU A 162 -0.57 11.00 10.23
C GLU A 162 0.13 9.83 10.94
N ALA A 163 -0.56 8.70 11.13
CA ALA A 163 0.04 7.49 11.70
C ALA A 163 1.17 6.93 10.82
N ALA A 164 0.98 6.91 9.50
CA ALA A 164 2.02 6.48 8.58
C ALA A 164 3.24 7.41 8.60
N ARG A 165 3.01 8.72 8.65
CA ARG A 165 4.08 9.72 8.80
C ARG A 165 4.80 9.61 10.13
N LEU A 166 4.04 9.44 11.22
CA LEU A 166 4.62 9.24 12.55
C LEU A 166 5.51 8.00 12.56
N PHE A 167 5.03 6.91 12.00
CA PHE A 167 5.83 5.68 11.89
C PHE A 167 7.16 5.93 11.17
N SER A 168 7.15 6.62 10.03
CA SER A 168 8.39 6.87 9.28
C SER A 168 9.41 7.65 10.11
N VAL A 169 8.98 8.67 10.86
CA VAL A 169 9.87 9.47 11.71
C VAL A 169 10.38 8.68 12.91
N VAL A 170 9.47 7.93 13.56
CA VAL A 170 9.78 7.20 14.80
C VAL A 170 10.64 5.97 14.51
N ASN A 171 10.32 5.22 13.45
CA ASN A 171 10.98 3.96 13.13
C ASN A 171 12.47 4.12 12.75
N GLU A 172 12.87 5.30 12.28
CA GLU A 172 14.28 5.63 12.04
C GLU A 172 15.11 5.62 13.34
N ARG A 173 14.47 5.93 14.46
CA ARG A 173 15.12 6.07 15.78
C ARG A 173 14.82 4.88 16.70
N PHE A 174 13.58 4.42 16.67
CA PHE A 174 13.06 3.34 17.51
C PHE A 174 12.39 2.29 16.62
N PRO A 175 13.04 1.11 16.40
CA PRO A 175 12.44 0.04 15.60
C PRO A 175 11.03 -0.31 16.09
N THR A 176 10.04 0.10 15.33
CA THR A 176 8.62 0.06 15.69
C THR A 176 7.94 -1.11 15.01
N ASN A 177 7.30 -1.97 15.76
CA ASN A 177 6.59 -3.14 15.25
C ASN A 177 5.05 -2.96 15.22
N LYS A 178 4.52 -2.01 16.00
CA LYS A 178 3.08 -1.72 16.02
C LYS A 178 2.82 -0.23 16.21
N VAL A 179 1.81 0.29 15.50
CA VAL A 179 1.25 1.62 15.67
C VAL A 179 -0.22 1.46 16.06
N ILE A 180 -0.68 2.19 17.06
CA ILE A 180 -2.06 2.22 17.51
C ILE A 180 -2.59 3.65 17.36
N VAL A 181 -3.70 3.78 16.64
CA VAL A 181 -4.44 5.04 16.47
C VAL A 181 -5.73 4.94 17.25
N THR A 182 -5.84 5.69 18.33
CA THR A 182 -7.04 5.65 19.19
C THR A 182 -8.19 6.43 18.58
N SER A 183 -9.40 6.21 19.09
CA SER A 183 -10.62 6.92 18.67
C SER A 183 -10.59 8.44 18.91
N ILE A 184 -9.68 8.92 19.75
CA ILE A 184 -9.46 10.35 20.04
C ILE A 184 -8.21 10.90 19.34
N SER A 185 -7.79 10.28 18.24
CA SER A 185 -6.63 10.71 17.43
C SER A 185 -5.32 10.80 18.24
N THR A 186 -5.14 9.87 19.18
CA THR A 186 -3.88 9.71 19.91
C THR A 186 -3.09 8.57 19.29
N PHE A 187 -1.81 8.83 19.03
CA PHE A 187 -0.90 7.87 18.45
C PHE A 187 -0.03 7.21 19.52
N ILE A 188 0.06 5.89 19.47
CA ILE A 188 0.88 5.08 20.34
C ILE A 188 1.74 4.17 19.49
N THR A 189 3.01 4.02 19.80
CA THR A 189 3.89 3.05 19.15
C THR A 189 4.39 2.02 20.13
N GLU A 190 4.54 0.78 19.64
CA GLU A 190 5.21 -0.29 20.35
C GLU A 190 6.49 -0.65 19.61
N SER A 191 7.60 -0.58 20.32
CA SER A 191 8.95 -0.78 19.79
C SER A 191 9.64 -1.89 20.55
N ARG A 192 10.46 -2.68 19.85
CA ARG A 192 11.37 -3.64 20.49
C ARG A 192 12.73 -3.00 20.69
N VAL A 193 13.08 -2.73 21.92
CA VAL A 193 14.38 -2.15 22.26
C VAL A 193 15.31 -3.26 22.75
N PRO A 194 16.50 -3.43 22.13
CA PRO A 194 17.46 -4.43 22.60
C PRO A 194 17.92 -4.08 24.01
N LEU A 195 17.94 -5.04 24.92
CA LEU A 195 18.58 -4.89 26.21
C LEU A 195 20.10 -4.81 25.97
N LYS A 196 20.74 -3.72 26.44
CA LYS A 196 22.21 -3.64 26.38
C LYS A 196 22.81 -4.79 27.18
N PRO A 197 23.82 -5.50 26.63
CA PRO A 197 24.50 -6.56 27.34
C PRO A 197 25.16 -6.00 28.61
N GLY A 198 24.73 -6.42 29.79
CA GLY A 198 25.25 -5.95 31.09
C GLY A 198 24.36 -6.26 32.28
N VAL A 199 23.21 -6.88 32.08
CA VAL A 199 22.45 -7.52 33.16
C VAL A 199 22.72 -9.03 33.02
N GLU A 200 23.59 -9.56 33.88
CA GLU A 200 23.78 -10.99 34.05
C GLU A 200 22.43 -11.61 34.41
N SER A 201 21.80 -12.24 33.43
CA SER A 201 20.75 -13.21 33.74
C SER A 201 21.43 -14.43 34.34
N ASP A 202 20.94 -14.79 35.51
CA ASP A 202 21.38 -15.95 36.30
C ASP A 202 21.49 -17.20 35.41
N PRO A 203 22.60 -17.94 35.41
CA PRO A 203 22.90 -19.00 34.42
C PRO A 203 22.18 -20.36 34.67
N GLN A 204 21.02 -20.35 35.34
CA GLN A 204 20.36 -21.60 35.72
C GLN A 204 19.20 -22.10 34.84
N ASP A 205 18.84 -21.39 33.77
CA ASP A 205 17.83 -21.93 32.83
C ASP A 205 18.44 -22.20 31.45
N GLY A 206 18.52 -23.51 31.14
CA GLY A 206 19.21 -24.06 29.96
C GLY A 206 18.44 -23.93 28.64
N SER A 207 17.75 -22.83 28.36
CA SER A 207 17.03 -22.62 27.12
C SER A 207 17.70 -21.58 26.24
N ASP A 208 18.14 -22.01 25.09
CA ASP A 208 18.46 -21.34 23.83
C ASP A 208 19.27 -20.04 23.89
N ARG A 209 20.59 -20.17 23.80
CA ARG A 209 21.58 -19.11 23.69
C ARG A 209 21.57 -18.52 22.28
N GLY A 210 20.71 -17.54 22.00
CA GLY A 210 20.74 -16.87 20.68
C GLY A 210 19.85 -15.65 20.53
N ALA A 211 18.78 -15.52 21.29
CA ALA A 211 17.90 -14.36 21.20
C ALA A 211 18.42 -13.22 22.11
N THR A 212 18.89 -12.15 21.54
CA THR A 212 19.14 -10.90 22.27
C THR A 212 17.84 -10.51 22.96
N ALA A 213 17.79 -10.59 24.30
CA ALA A 213 16.61 -10.25 25.06
C ALA A 213 16.18 -8.83 24.70
N ALA A 214 15.04 -8.68 24.05
CA ALA A 214 14.46 -7.40 23.68
C ALA A 214 13.27 -7.14 24.60
N ARG A 215 13.15 -5.89 25.08
CA ARG A 215 11.97 -5.45 25.83
C ARG A 215 11.00 -4.70 24.94
N SER A 216 9.71 -4.77 25.22
CA SER A 216 8.70 -3.92 24.62
C SER A 216 8.75 -2.55 25.28
N LEU A 217 8.78 -1.51 24.44
CA LEU A 217 8.66 -0.10 24.86
C LEU A 217 7.42 0.48 24.19
N ARG A 218 6.47 0.93 25.00
CA ARG A 218 5.26 1.59 24.54
C ARG A 218 5.39 3.10 24.70
N ILE A 219 5.22 3.85 23.60
CA ILE A 219 5.35 5.31 23.60
C ILE A 219 4.02 5.94 23.17
N SER A 220 3.44 6.76 24.05
CA SER A 220 2.27 7.58 23.75
C SER A 220 2.72 8.96 23.26
N TRP A 221 2.43 9.25 22.00
CA TRP A 221 2.82 10.51 21.34
C TRP A 221 1.77 11.61 21.47
N GLY A 222 0.52 11.27 21.89
CA GLY A 222 -0.63 12.17 21.74
C GLY A 222 -0.94 12.43 20.27
N GLY A 223 -1.25 13.67 19.91
CA GLY A 223 -1.41 14.06 18.49
C GLY A 223 -0.08 14.16 17.75
N TYR A 224 -0.16 14.26 16.42
CA TYR A 224 1.01 14.33 15.51
C TYR A 224 1.85 15.62 15.65
N ASN A 225 1.29 16.66 16.24
CA ASN A 225 1.96 17.96 16.43
C ASN A 225 3.29 17.83 17.20
N GLU A 226 4.28 18.64 16.83
CA GLU A 226 5.62 18.72 17.45
C GLU A 226 6.36 17.37 17.52
N ILE A 227 6.13 16.47 16.55
CA ILE A 227 6.66 15.10 16.61
C ILE A 227 8.18 15.05 16.74
N ASP A 228 8.91 15.91 16.03
CA ASP A 228 10.37 15.96 16.09
C ASP A 228 10.87 16.31 17.51
N ALA A 229 10.21 17.25 18.18
CA ALA A 229 10.54 17.61 19.54
C ALA A 229 10.22 16.46 20.52
N LYS A 230 9.12 15.76 20.33
CA LYS A 230 8.74 14.59 21.11
C LYS A 230 9.75 13.44 20.95
N VAL A 231 10.19 13.18 19.71
CA VAL A 231 11.23 12.17 19.43
C VAL A 231 12.52 12.48 20.16
N LEU A 232 12.99 13.74 20.11
CA LEU A 232 14.19 14.16 20.85
C LEU A 232 14.04 13.98 22.36
N VAL A 233 12.88 14.28 22.92
CA VAL A 233 12.61 14.06 24.35
C VAL A 233 12.71 12.58 24.70
N VAL A 234 12.12 11.69 23.89
CA VAL A 234 12.22 10.24 24.12
C VAL A 234 13.67 9.77 24.02
N GLU A 235 14.44 10.25 23.03
CA GLU A 235 15.86 9.92 22.91
C GLU A 235 16.67 10.32 24.17
N GLU A 236 16.44 11.51 24.67
CA GLU A 236 17.13 11.97 25.89
C GLU A 236 16.72 11.17 27.14
N LEU A 237 15.41 10.87 27.27
CA LEU A 237 14.92 10.03 28.35
C LEU A 237 15.54 8.62 28.33
N MET A 238 15.72 8.04 27.16
CA MET A 238 16.30 6.70 26.99
C MET A 238 17.82 6.65 27.27
N LYS A 239 18.52 7.79 27.23
CA LYS A 239 19.94 7.88 27.62
C LYS A 239 20.14 7.82 29.15
N LEU A 240 19.13 8.19 29.93
CA LEU A 240 19.22 8.23 31.38
C LEU A 240 19.30 6.82 31.97
N LYS A 241 20.27 6.59 32.85
CA LYS A 241 20.45 5.29 33.53
C LYS A 241 19.21 4.85 34.33
N ALA A 242 18.50 5.82 34.92
CA ALA A 242 17.27 5.58 35.69
C ALA A 242 16.12 5.00 34.86
N ASN A 243 16.15 5.22 33.53
CA ASN A 243 15.09 4.81 32.59
C ASN A 243 15.42 3.51 31.84
N ARG A 244 16.44 2.78 32.24
CA ARG A 244 16.84 1.52 31.56
C ARG A 244 15.75 0.44 31.56
N GLU A 245 14.87 0.45 32.56
CA GLU A 245 13.81 -0.54 32.74
C GLU A 245 12.40 0.01 32.44
N VAL A 246 12.34 1.24 31.88
CA VAL A 246 11.05 1.87 31.57
C VAL A 246 10.36 1.12 30.42
N SER A 247 9.11 0.72 30.63
CA SER A 247 8.28 0.04 29.64
C SER A 247 7.30 0.97 28.93
N GLN A 248 6.98 2.13 29.53
CA GLN A 248 6.05 3.09 28.95
C GLN A 248 6.58 4.51 29.08
N ILE A 249 6.41 5.30 28.03
CA ILE A 249 6.74 6.72 27.98
C ILE A 249 5.54 7.46 27.38
N ASP A 250 5.07 8.50 28.06
CA ASP A 250 4.07 9.42 27.52
C ASP A 250 4.73 10.77 27.25
N VAL A 251 4.73 11.16 25.99
CA VAL A 251 5.23 12.45 25.50
C VAL A 251 4.15 13.25 24.79
N SER A 252 2.89 13.01 25.12
CA SER A 252 1.77 13.83 24.61
C SER A 252 2.01 15.30 24.87
N ASN A 253 2.62 15.61 26.00
CA ASN A 253 3.20 16.92 26.32
C ASN A 253 4.72 16.81 26.44
N PRO A 254 5.51 17.26 25.43
CA PRO A 254 6.96 17.10 25.45
C PRO A 254 7.67 17.88 26.55
N ARG A 255 6.99 18.86 27.20
CA ARG A 255 7.54 19.63 28.32
C ARG A 255 7.39 18.92 29.67
N LEU A 256 6.48 17.97 29.77
CA LEU A 256 6.16 17.22 30.99
C LEU A 256 5.99 15.72 30.67
N PRO A 257 7.06 15.04 30.24
CA PRO A 257 7.01 13.62 29.89
C PRO A 257 6.78 12.77 31.13
N ILE A 258 5.99 11.70 31.00
CA ILE A 258 5.74 10.73 32.06
C ILE A 258 6.40 9.41 31.67
N VAL A 259 7.13 8.81 32.59
CA VAL A 259 7.76 7.50 32.42
C VAL A 259 7.25 6.53 33.47
N SER A 260 6.96 5.29 33.04
CA SER A 260 6.52 4.22 33.94
C SER A 260 7.20 2.89 33.60
N ARG A 261 7.29 2.01 34.58
CA ARG A 261 7.88 0.66 34.48
C ARG A 261 6.80 -0.38 34.32
#